data_2e667b604df597afd120776508978893
#
_entry.id   2e667b604df597afd120776508978893
#
_cell.length_a   1.000
_cell.length_b   1.000
_cell.length_c   1.000
_cell.angle_alpha   90.00
_cell.angle_beta   90.00
_cell.angle_gamma   90.00
#
_symmetry.space_group_name_H-M   'P 1'
#
loop_
_entity.id
_entity.type
_entity.pdbx_description
1 polymer ?
#
loop_
_entity_poly.entity_id
_entity_poly.type
_entity_poly.pdbx_seq_one_letter_code
_entity_poly.pdbx_strand_id
1 'polypeptide(L)'
;YGHDQGDYAIKRICNEIIVSIRQSDSLYRIGGDEFAIILVETNISKARTIGENIRKRIEKVVAVGQDKITISIGISSFDFNNESEDEEKLFKRTDNALYESKNHGRNRVSVITA
;
A
#
# COMPACT_ATOMS: atom_id res chain seq x y z
N TYR A 1 6.38 -7.33 19.78
CA TYR A 1 5.90 -8.71 19.65
C TYR A 1 6.99 -9.61 19.14
N GLY A 2 6.89 -10.91 19.43
CA GLY A 2 7.87 -11.88 19.01
C GLY A 2 7.93 -12.06 17.50
N HIS A 3 9.01 -12.68 17.02
CA HIS A 3 9.28 -12.88 15.60
C HIS A 3 8.15 -13.64 14.89
N ASP A 4 7.62 -14.67 15.54
CA ASP A 4 6.53 -15.49 14.98
C ASP A 4 5.23 -14.69 14.83
N GLN A 5 4.94 -13.80 15.77
CA GLN A 5 3.75 -12.95 15.71
C GLN A 5 3.88 -11.88 14.63
N GLY A 6 5.10 -11.35 14.43
CA GLY A 6 5.38 -10.44 13.34
C GLY A 6 5.18 -11.09 11.98
N ASP A 7 5.67 -12.31 11.80
CA ASP A 7 5.47 -13.08 10.57
C ASP A 7 4.00 -13.38 10.33
N TYR A 8 3.25 -13.72 11.38
CA TYR A 8 1.81 -13.94 11.28
C TYR A 8 1.09 -12.69 10.80
N ALA A 9 1.42 -11.53 11.37
CA ALA A 9 0.80 -10.27 10.97
C ALA A 9 1.07 -9.95 9.49
N ILE A 10 2.31 -10.14 9.03
CA ILE A 10 2.69 -9.92 7.64
C ILE A 10 1.90 -10.83 6.70
N LYS A 11 1.76 -12.10 7.03
CA LYS A 11 0.97 -13.05 6.24
C LYS A 11 -0.49 -12.65 6.16
N ARG A 12 -1.08 -12.20 7.28
CA ARG A 12 -2.45 -11.72 7.32
C ARG A 12 -2.63 -10.47 6.44
N ILE A 13 -1.69 -9.53 6.52
CA ILE A 13 -1.71 -8.33 5.69
C ILE A 13 -1.68 -8.71 4.21
N CYS A 14 -0.76 -9.58 3.81
CA CYS A 14 -0.66 -10.05 2.43
C CYS A 14 -1.95 -10.70 1.95
N ASN A 15 -2.57 -11.56 2.76
CA ASN A 15 -3.81 -12.23 2.40
C ASN A 15 -4.95 -11.23 2.20
N GLU A 16 -5.05 -10.23 3.08
CA GLU A 16 -6.07 -9.19 2.96
C GLU A 16 -5.86 -8.32 1.74
N ILE A 17 -4.62 -8.02 1.38
CA ILE A 17 -4.31 -7.28 0.15
C ILE A 17 -4.70 -8.10 -1.08
N ILE A 18 -4.32 -9.37 -1.12
CA ILE A 18 -4.57 -10.24 -2.29
C ILE A 18 -6.06 -10.37 -2.59
N VAL A 19 -6.90 -10.48 -1.56
CA VAL A 19 -8.37 -10.56 -1.78
C VAL A 19 -8.98 -9.22 -2.19
N SER A 20 -8.25 -8.13 -2.04
CA SER A 20 -8.72 -6.77 -2.35
C SER A 20 -8.30 -6.29 -3.74
N ILE A 21 -7.41 -6.99 -4.42
CA ILE A 21 -6.91 -6.63 -5.74
C ILE A 21 -7.32 -7.68 -6.76
N ARG A 22 -7.22 -7.32 -8.05
CA ARG A 22 -7.60 -8.21 -9.14
C ARG A 22 -6.46 -9.17 -9.47
N GLN A 23 -6.79 -10.24 -10.18
CA GLN A 23 -5.79 -11.24 -10.61
C GLN A 23 -4.71 -10.61 -11.51
N SER A 24 -5.06 -9.56 -12.26
CA SER A 24 -4.12 -8.83 -13.12
C SER A 24 -3.21 -7.88 -12.34
N ASP A 25 -3.53 -7.59 -11.09
CA ASP A 25 -2.72 -6.73 -10.24
C ASP A 25 -1.63 -7.56 -9.55
N SER A 26 -0.58 -6.90 -9.08
CA SER A 26 0.58 -7.60 -8.50
C SER A 26 0.94 -7.03 -7.14
N LEU A 27 1.32 -7.92 -6.23
CA LEU A 27 1.81 -7.57 -4.91
C LEU A 27 3.27 -8.00 -4.79
N TYR A 28 4.12 -7.09 -4.35
CA TYR A 28 5.55 -7.34 -4.12
C TYR A 28 5.93 -6.91 -2.71
N ARG A 29 6.79 -7.66 -2.07
CA ARG A 29 7.41 -7.24 -0.81
C ARG A 29 8.75 -6.59 -1.15
N ILE A 30 8.90 -5.32 -0.75
CA ILE A 30 10.13 -4.56 -0.98
C ILE A 30 11.15 -4.90 0.09
N GLY A 31 10.69 -5.02 1.32
CA GLY A 31 11.55 -5.38 2.45
C GLY A 31 10.85 -5.09 3.76
N GLY A 32 11.23 -5.82 4.83
CA GLY A 32 10.65 -5.61 6.14
C GLY A 32 9.13 -5.69 6.12
N ASP A 33 8.50 -4.58 6.44
CA ASP A 33 7.04 -4.40 6.43
C ASP A 33 6.55 -3.52 5.27
N GLU A 34 7.38 -3.32 4.26
CA GLU A 34 7.01 -2.52 3.10
C GLU A 34 6.64 -3.39 1.89
N PHE A 35 5.53 -3.03 1.26
CA PHE A 35 4.99 -3.73 0.10
C PHE A 35 4.72 -2.75 -1.02
N ALA A 36 4.74 -3.23 -2.25
CA ALA A 36 4.31 -2.47 -3.41
C ALA A 36 3.20 -3.23 -4.12
N ILE A 37 2.21 -2.50 -4.59
CA ILE A 37 1.10 -3.05 -5.35
C ILE A 37 1.06 -2.32 -6.69
N ILE A 38 1.02 -3.09 -7.77
CA ILE A 38 0.84 -2.52 -9.11
C ILE A 38 -0.60 -2.80 -9.54
N LEU A 39 -1.36 -1.73 -9.73
CA LEU A 39 -2.73 -1.79 -10.21
C LEU A 39 -2.75 -1.49 -11.70
N VAL A 40 -3.25 -2.43 -12.48
CA VAL A 40 -3.26 -2.34 -13.95
C VAL A 40 -4.53 -1.63 -14.40
N GLU A 41 -4.38 -0.71 -15.37
CA GLU A 41 -5.51 0.02 -15.96
C GLU A 41 -6.45 0.60 -14.91
N THR A 42 -5.86 1.28 -13.91
CA THR A 42 -6.61 1.81 -12.78
C THR A 42 -6.28 3.30 -12.65
N ASN A 43 -7.29 4.15 -12.71
CA ASN A 43 -7.08 5.58 -12.51
C ASN A 43 -6.81 5.88 -11.03
N ILE A 44 -6.30 7.09 -10.76
CA ILE A 44 -5.87 7.46 -9.42
C ILE A 44 -7.03 7.47 -8.40
N SER A 45 -8.22 7.85 -8.85
CA SER A 45 -9.41 7.85 -8.00
C SER A 45 -9.79 6.44 -7.56
N LYS A 46 -9.77 5.48 -8.48
CA LYS A 46 -10.02 4.06 -8.16
C LYS A 46 -8.91 3.50 -7.29
N ALA A 47 -7.66 3.83 -7.58
CA ALA A 47 -6.50 3.40 -6.77
C ALA A 47 -6.65 3.87 -5.33
N ARG A 48 -7.06 5.11 -5.13
CA ARG A 48 -7.33 5.64 -3.79
C ARG A 48 -8.42 4.87 -3.07
N THR A 49 -9.51 4.55 -3.77
CA THR A 49 -10.61 3.76 -3.19
C THR A 49 -10.13 2.37 -2.81
N ILE A 50 -9.35 1.72 -3.66
CA ILE A 50 -8.77 0.40 -3.37
C ILE A 50 -7.85 0.50 -2.15
N GLY A 51 -6.99 1.51 -2.09
CA GLY A 51 -6.10 1.74 -0.96
C GLY A 51 -6.85 1.93 0.35
N GLU A 52 -7.91 2.75 0.34
CA GLU A 52 -8.75 2.97 1.52
C GLU A 52 -9.44 1.69 1.96
N ASN A 53 -9.94 0.90 1.03
CA ASN A 53 -10.58 -0.37 1.34
C ASN A 53 -9.59 -1.35 1.99
N ILE A 54 -8.37 -1.43 1.46
CA ILE A 54 -7.31 -2.26 2.03
C ILE A 54 -6.98 -1.79 3.45
N ARG A 55 -6.78 -0.51 3.62
CA ARG A 55 -6.44 0.07 4.93
C ARG A 55 -7.51 -0.25 5.98
N LYS A 56 -8.76 0.01 5.65
CA LYS A 56 -9.89 -0.24 6.56
C LYS A 56 -10.04 -1.72 6.88
N ARG A 57 -9.86 -2.57 5.88
CA ARG A 57 -9.96 -4.01 6.04
C ARG A 57 -8.88 -4.54 6.99
N ILE A 58 -7.65 -4.08 6.82
CA ILE A 58 -6.54 -4.50 7.68
C ILE A 58 -6.78 -4.03 9.11
N GLU A 59 -7.15 -2.78 9.30
CA GLU A 59 -7.47 -2.24 10.62
C GLU A 59 -8.54 -3.06 11.32
N LYS A 60 -9.52 -3.54 10.56
CA LYS A 60 -10.65 -4.29 11.11
C LYS A 60 -10.30 -5.73 11.47
N VAL A 61 -9.48 -6.40 10.66
CA VAL A 61 -9.34 -7.87 10.76
C VAL A 61 -7.94 -8.34 11.16
N VAL A 62 -6.93 -7.49 11.12
CA VAL A 62 -5.57 -7.92 11.47
C VAL A 62 -5.23 -7.43 12.88
N ALA A 63 -4.82 -8.36 13.74
CA ALA A 63 -4.39 -8.04 15.09
C ALA A 63 -3.24 -8.95 15.51
N VAL A 64 -2.42 -8.45 16.42
CA VAL A 64 -1.39 -9.24 17.11
C VAL A 64 -1.70 -9.13 18.59
N GLY A 65 -2.12 -10.27 19.19
CA GLY A 65 -2.63 -10.25 20.55
C GLY A 65 -3.89 -9.40 20.63
N GLN A 66 -3.89 -8.38 21.48
CA GLN A 66 -5.00 -7.44 21.64
C GLN A 66 -4.81 -6.16 20.84
N ASP A 67 -3.67 -6.00 20.16
CA ASP A 67 -3.34 -4.79 19.42
C ASP A 67 -3.78 -4.91 17.97
N LYS A 68 -4.51 -3.90 17.51
CA LYS A 68 -4.84 -3.79 16.09
C LYS A 68 -3.62 -3.38 15.29
N ILE A 69 -3.48 -3.98 14.13
CA ILE A 69 -2.44 -3.61 13.19
C ILE A 69 -3.04 -2.68 12.14
N THR A 70 -2.34 -1.62 11.83
CA THR A 70 -2.73 -0.69 10.78
C THR A 70 -1.62 -0.57 9.76
N ILE A 71 -1.96 -0.04 8.59
CA ILE A 71 -0.98 0.23 7.54
C ILE A 71 -1.08 1.68 7.08
N SER A 72 0.03 2.19 6.61
CA SER A 72 0.09 3.48 5.92
C SER A 72 0.33 3.21 4.44
N ILE A 73 -0.34 3.96 3.57
CA ILE A 73 -0.32 3.72 2.13
C ILE A 73 0.03 5.00 1.40
N GLY A 74 0.94 4.90 0.45
CA GLY A 74 1.22 5.96 -0.50
C GLY A 74 0.85 5.51 -1.90
N ILE A 75 0.24 6.39 -2.67
CA ILE A 75 -0.25 6.08 -4.02
C ILE A 75 0.25 7.14 -5.00
N SER A 76 0.67 6.67 -6.16
CA SER A 76 0.93 7.54 -7.30
C SER A 76 0.55 6.81 -8.59
N SER A 77 0.65 7.50 -9.71
CA SER A 77 0.34 6.91 -11.01
C SER A 77 1.45 7.24 -12.00
N PHE A 78 1.63 6.35 -12.98
CA PHE A 78 2.57 6.55 -14.07
C PHE A 78 2.00 7.59 -15.04
N ASP A 79 2.79 8.62 -15.37
CA ASP A 79 2.37 9.67 -16.28
C ASP A 79 2.76 9.32 -17.71
N PHE A 80 1.84 8.71 -18.44
CA PHE A 80 2.07 8.31 -19.83
C PHE A 80 2.19 9.49 -20.80
N ASN A 81 1.82 10.70 -20.37
CA ASN A 81 1.89 11.90 -21.21
C ASN A 81 3.21 12.65 -21.05
N ASN A 82 4.07 12.23 -20.14
CA ASN A 82 5.36 12.87 -19.88
C ASN A 82 6.48 11.96 -20.38
N GLU A 83 7.20 12.42 -21.42
CA GLU A 83 8.29 11.66 -22.00
C GLU A 83 9.45 11.41 -21.02
N SER A 84 9.58 12.26 -20.00
CA SER A 84 10.60 12.12 -18.97
C SER A 84 10.19 11.16 -17.83
N GLU A 85 8.97 10.66 -17.84
CA GLU A 85 8.51 9.72 -16.82
C GLU A 85 9.21 8.37 -16.97
N ASP A 86 9.55 7.78 -15.84
CA ASP A 86 10.14 6.45 -15.80
C ASP A 86 9.75 5.76 -14.48
N GLU A 87 10.13 4.50 -14.36
CA GLU A 87 9.81 3.69 -13.17
C GLU A 87 10.46 4.25 -11.91
N GLU A 88 11.67 4.79 -12.03
CA GLU A 88 12.38 5.36 -10.89
C GLU A 88 11.66 6.59 -10.33
N LYS A 89 11.19 7.47 -11.21
CA LYS A 89 10.41 8.65 -10.79
C LYS A 89 9.08 8.27 -10.19
N LEU A 90 8.41 7.28 -10.77
CA LEU A 90 7.16 6.76 -10.22
C LEU A 90 7.38 6.19 -8.81
N PHE A 91 8.41 5.36 -8.64
CA PHE A 91 8.74 4.78 -7.34
C PHE A 91 9.01 5.86 -6.29
N LYS A 92 9.83 6.84 -6.66
CA LYS A 92 10.18 7.94 -5.75
C LYS A 92 8.94 8.75 -5.34
N ARG A 93 8.08 9.04 -6.30
CA ARG A 93 6.83 9.77 -6.03
C ARG A 93 5.91 8.99 -5.10
N THR A 94 5.81 7.68 -5.32
CA THR A 94 5.00 6.79 -4.48
C THR A 94 5.59 6.68 -3.07
N ASP A 95 6.90 6.60 -2.97
CA ASP A 95 7.60 6.56 -1.68
C ASP A 95 7.40 7.86 -0.90
N ASN A 96 7.42 9.00 -1.59
CA ASN A 96 7.12 10.29 -0.97
C ASN A 96 5.68 10.33 -0.44
N ALA A 97 4.73 9.76 -1.18
CA ALA A 97 3.35 9.66 -0.71
C ALA A 97 3.25 8.80 0.55
N LEU A 98 3.96 7.68 0.59
CA LEU A 98 4.01 6.83 1.77
C LEU A 98 4.60 7.59 2.98
N TYR A 99 5.66 8.34 2.74
CA TYR A 99 6.28 9.18 3.77
C TYR A 99 5.27 10.18 4.35
N GLU A 100 4.47 10.81 3.50
CA GLU A 100 3.41 11.71 3.93
C GLU A 100 2.41 11.00 4.85
N SER A 101 1.97 9.81 4.49
CA SER A 101 1.05 9.04 5.34
C SER A 101 1.67 8.73 6.70
N LYS A 102 2.93 8.33 6.74
CA LYS A 102 3.63 8.02 7.99
C LYS A 102 3.80 9.25 8.87
N ASN A 103 4.08 10.41 8.27
CA ASN A 103 4.30 11.65 9.02
C ASN A 103 3.02 12.32 9.51
N HIS A 104 1.89 12.05 8.90
CA HIS A 104 0.61 12.68 9.26
C HIS A 104 -0.24 11.81 10.18
N GLY A 105 0.37 10.85 10.87
CA GLY A 105 -0.31 10.06 11.89
C GLY A 105 -0.47 8.59 11.55
N ARG A 106 0.08 8.13 10.44
CA ARG A 106 -0.01 6.73 10.00
C ARG A 106 -1.47 6.32 9.75
N ASN A 107 -1.73 5.05 9.49
CA ASN A 107 -3.07 4.50 9.27
C ASN A 107 -3.90 5.39 8.33
N ARG A 108 -3.35 5.69 7.16
CA ARG A 108 -4.01 6.55 6.17
C ARG A 108 -3.43 6.34 4.80
N VAL A 109 -4.15 6.85 3.82
CA VAL A 109 -3.75 6.87 2.41
C VAL A 109 -3.37 8.29 2.03
N SER A 110 -2.23 8.45 1.38
CA SER A 110 -1.82 9.72 0.78
C SER A 110 -1.56 9.49 -0.71
N VAL A 111 -1.89 10.49 -1.52
CA VAL A 111 -1.75 10.43 -2.97
C VAL A 111 -0.89 11.60 -3.43
N ILE A 112 0.13 11.29 -4.24
CA ILE A 112 0.90 12.32 -4.95
C ILE A 112 0.80 11.99 -6.43
N THR A 113 0.17 12.87 -7.18
CA THR A 113 0.02 12.71 -8.63
C THR A 113 1.26 13.20 -9.36
N ALA A 114 1.41 12.71 -10.58
CA ALA A 114 2.50 13.13 -11.46
C ALA A 114 2.31 14.56 -11.96
#